data_42a04a92e913077295de641f2d213c71
#
_entry.id   42a04a92e913077295de641f2d213c71
#
_cell.length_a   1.000
_cell.length_b   1.000
_cell.length_c   1.000
_cell.angle_alpha   90.00
_cell.angle_beta   90.00
_cell.angle_gamma   90.00
#
_symmetry.space_group_name_H-M   'P 1'
#
loop_
_entity.id
_entity.type
_entity.pdbx_description
1 polymer ?
#
loop_
_entity_poly.entity_id
_entity_poly.type
_entity_poly.pdbx_seq_one_letter_code
_entity_poly.pdbx_strand_id
1 'polypeptide(L)'
;AMPRLAAVIHERWGRLDGFVANAAILAPLTPITHLTPENWDESVAVNLTGQWHMIRALDPLLRAAPSGRAILVSSGASTGSRPFWGPYAATKAALEAAGRSWAGESEQTNRRNNMMNPGGTATEMRASAFPGEDPATLPAPEDIVPAFLELLSEECSYHGEMVDARSLSGLNR
;
A
#
# COMPACT_ATOMS: atom_id res chain seq x y z
N ALA A 1 -8.07 -0.34 18.06
CA ALA A 1 -8.63 -1.31 17.09
C ALA A 1 -7.58 -2.36 16.69
N MET A 2 -6.39 -1.98 16.21
CA MET A 2 -5.37 -2.90 15.67
C MET A 2 -4.85 -3.96 16.67
N PRO A 3 -4.52 -3.65 17.95
CA PRO A 3 -4.11 -4.69 18.90
C PRO A 3 -5.16 -5.77 19.14
N ARG A 4 -6.45 -5.40 19.12
CA ARG A 4 -7.55 -6.39 19.23
C ARG A 4 -7.63 -7.29 18.02
N LEU A 5 -7.44 -6.76 16.81
CA LEU A 5 -7.38 -7.56 15.58
C LEU A 5 -6.22 -8.56 15.63
N ALA A 6 -5.03 -8.10 16.01
CA ALA A 6 -3.85 -8.96 16.13
C ALA A 6 -4.06 -10.08 17.17
N ALA A 7 -4.71 -9.76 18.32
CA ALA A 7 -5.02 -10.76 19.34
C ALA A 7 -5.97 -11.84 18.82
N VAL A 8 -7.02 -11.46 18.08
CA VAL A 8 -7.96 -12.42 17.47
C VAL A 8 -7.28 -13.32 16.44
N ILE A 9 -6.40 -12.75 15.60
CA ILE A 9 -5.65 -13.52 14.62
C ILE A 9 -4.71 -14.50 15.32
N HIS A 10 -4.00 -14.03 16.36
CA HIS A 10 -3.11 -14.87 17.15
C HIS A 10 -3.85 -16.02 17.83
N GLU A 11 -4.97 -15.73 18.48
CA GLU A 11 -5.77 -16.75 19.17
C GLU A 11 -6.29 -17.83 18.20
N ARG A 12 -6.67 -17.43 16.98
CA ARG A 12 -7.28 -18.34 16.01
C ARG A 12 -6.28 -19.13 15.17
N TRP A 13 -5.16 -18.52 14.79
CA TRP A 13 -4.20 -19.10 13.83
C TRP A 13 -2.76 -19.09 14.32
N GLY A 14 -2.42 -18.35 15.38
CA GLY A 14 -1.06 -18.21 15.91
C GLY A 14 -0.10 -17.39 15.05
N ARG A 15 -0.46 -17.14 13.78
CA ARG A 15 0.37 -16.46 12.78
C ARG A 15 -0.47 -15.73 11.73
N LEU A 16 0.21 -14.95 10.90
CA LEU A 16 -0.34 -14.33 9.71
C LEU A 16 0.64 -14.53 8.54
N ASP A 17 0.20 -15.19 7.47
CA ASP A 17 1.06 -15.52 6.34
C ASP A 17 1.15 -14.35 5.34
N GLY A 18 0.08 -13.57 5.17
CA GLY A 18 0.06 -12.43 4.25
C GLY A 18 -0.72 -11.23 4.77
N PHE A 19 -0.29 -10.03 4.40
CA PHE A 19 -0.90 -8.76 4.78
C PHE A 19 -0.78 -7.73 3.66
N VAL A 20 -1.88 -7.07 3.33
CA VAL A 20 -1.91 -5.98 2.34
C VAL A 20 -2.40 -4.70 3.00
N ALA A 21 -1.52 -3.71 3.10
CA ALA A 21 -1.80 -2.36 3.57
C ALA A 21 -2.34 -1.53 2.41
N ASN A 22 -3.63 -1.68 2.09
CA ASN A 22 -4.25 -1.06 0.92
C ASN A 22 -5.07 0.21 1.23
N ALA A 23 -5.63 0.32 2.43
CA ALA A 23 -6.55 1.40 2.77
C ALA A 23 -5.92 2.79 2.55
N ALA A 24 -6.60 3.64 1.79
CA ALA A 24 -6.19 5.01 1.55
C ALA A 24 -7.40 5.88 1.19
N ILE A 25 -7.26 7.18 1.42
CA ILE A 25 -8.19 8.20 0.95
C ILE A 25 -7.46 9.20 0.07
N LEU A 26 -8.22 9.83 -0.83
CA LEU A 26 -7.78 10.96 -1.63
C LEU A 26 -8.43 12.24 -1.08
N ALA A 27 -7.63 13.15 -0.54
CA ALA A 27 -8.11 14.47 -0.15
C ALA A 27 -8.58 15.25 -1.40
N PRO A 28 -9.41 16.30 -1.23
CA PRO A 28 -9.78 17.17 -2.34
C PRO A 28 -8.54 17.64 -3.11
N LEU A 29 -8.57 17.53 -4.44
CA LEU A 29 -7.49 17.98 -5.30
C LEU A 29 -7.50 19.51 -5.37
N THR A 30 -6.61 20.16 -4.60
CA THR A 30 -6.54 21.59 -4.44
C THR A 30 -5.08 22.06 -4.34
N PRO A 31 -4.77 23.34 -4.61
CA PRO A 31 -3.45 23.88 -4.31
C PRO A 31 -3.08 23.63 -2.85
N ILE A 32 -1.83 23.24 -2.60
CA ILE A 32 -1.38 22.85 -1.26
C ILE A 32 -1.59 23.97 -0.21
N THR A 33 -1.56 25.21 -0.64
CA THR A 33 -1.80 26.38 0.21
C THR A 33 -3.27 26.62 0.56
N HIS A 34 -4.19 25.96 -0.15
CA HIS A 34 -5.63 26.06 0.08
C HIS A 34 -6.19 24.82 0.79
N LEU A 35 -5.35 23.83 1.04
CA LEU A 35 -5.73 22.63 1.76
C LEU A 35 -6.04 22.97 3.23
N THR A 36 -7.16 22.45 3.74
CA THR A 36 -7.48 22.65 5.15
C THR A 36 -6.66 21.72 6.05
N PRO A 37 -6.36 22.14 7.30
CA PRO A 37 -5.68 21.27 8.27
C PRO A 37 -6.37 19.91 8.44
N GLU A 38 -7.70 19.88 8.46
CA GLU A 38 -8.50 18.66 8.65
C GLU A 38 -8.27 17.67 7.51
N ASN A 39 -8.25 18.14 6.24
CA ASN A 39 -8.00 17.27 5.09
C ASN A 39 -6.56 16.73 5.08
N TRP A 40 -5.61 17.53 5.55
CA TRP A 40 -4.22 17.09 5.73
C TRP A 40 -4.14 16.02 6.81
N ASP A 41 -4.67 16.28 7.99
CA ASP A 41 -4.62 15.41 9.15
C ASP A 41 -5.32 14.08 8.88
N GLU A 42 -6.47 14.10 8.21
CA GLU A 42 -7.19 12.89 7.82
C GLU A 42 -6.37 12.05 6.83
N SER A 43 -5.74 12.69 5.83
CA SER A 43 -4.86 11.99 4.88
C SER A 43 -3.69 11.31 5.59
N VAL A 44 -3.03 12.01 6.51
CA VAL A 44 -1.94 11.46 7.32
C VAL A 44 -2.44 10.34 8.23
N ALA A 45 -3.58 10.55 8.88
CA ALA A 45 -4.16 9.56 9.78
C ALA A 45 -4.48 8.23 9.07
N VAL A 46 -5.09 8.28 7.89
CA VAL A 46 -5.50 7.08 7.15
C VAL A 46 -4.35 6.47 6.36
N ASN A 47 -3.69 7.29 5.52
CA ASN A 47 -2.73 6.77 4.52
C ASN A 47 -1.37 6.42 5.11
N LEU A 48 -1.02 6.98 6.28
CA LEU A 48 0.30 6.78 6.90
C LEU A 48 0.17 6.21 8.31
N THR A 49 -0.42 6.93 9.26
CA THR A 49 -0.48 6.52 10.66
C THR A 49 -1.26 5.22 10.85
N GLY A 50 -2.40 5.07 10.14
CA GLY A 50 -3.19 3.85 10.14
C GLY A 50 -2.41 2.63 9.63
N GLN A 51 -1.63 2.81 8.56
CA GLN A 51 -0.78 1.77 7.99
C GLN A 51 0.34 1.37 8.98
N TRP A 52 1.00 2.35 9.61
CA TRP A 52 1.98 2.09 10.63
C TRP A 52 1.39 1.32 11.83
N HIS A 53 0.19 1.66 12.27
CA HIS A 53 -0.49 0.90 13.33
C HIS A 53 -0.75 -0.56 12.95
N MET A 54 -1.07 -0.83 11.67
CA MET A 54 -1.23 -2.20 11.18
C MET A 54 0.11 -2.94 11.15
N ILE A 55 1.15 -2.32 10.60
CA ILE A 55 2.53 -2.87 10.62
C ILE A 55 2.92 -3.25 12.05
N ARG A 56 2.82 -2.30 12.97
CA ARG A 56 3.18 -2.50 14.39
C ARG A 56 2.42 -3.66 15.05
N ALA A 57 1.13 -3.81 14.73
CA ALA A 57 0.29 -4.83 15.35
C ALA A 57 0.49 -6.22 14.72
N LEU A 58 0.76 -6.28 13.41
CA LEU A 58 0.78 -7.53 12.65
C LEU A 58 2.20 -8.09 12.39
N ASP A 59 3.25 -7.27 12.52
CA ASP A 59 4.64 -7.73 12.32
C ASP A 59 5.01 -8.97 13.16
N PRO A 60 4.66 -9.07 14.47
CA PRO A 60 4.95 -10.28 15.24
C PRO A 60 4.31 -11.55 14.67
N LEU A 61 3.12 -11.43 14.09
CA LEU A 61 2.38 -12.55 13.49
C LEU A 61 2.97 -12.95 12.14
N LEU A 62 3.44 -11.97 11.35
CA LEU A 62 4.17 -12.25 10.10
C LEU A 62 5.50 -12.95 10.37
N ARG A 63 6.21 -12.55 11.44
CA ARG A 63 7.45 -13.21 11.86
C ARG A 63 7.23 -14.63 12.38
N ALA A 64 6.06 -14.93 12.91
CA ALA A 64 5.68 -16.28 13.36
C ALA A 64 5.32 -17.22 12.19
N ALA A 65 5.06 -16.69 11.00
CA ALA A 65 4.80 -17.50 9.81
C ALA A 65 6.11 -18.06 9.23
N PRO A 66 6.09 -19.26 8.58
CA PRO A 66 7.25 -19.79 7.88
C PRO A 66 7.76 -18.87 6.78
N SER A 67 6.87 -18.11 6.15
CA SER A 67 7.17 -17.22 5.04
C SER A 67 6.20 -16.01 5.06
N GLY A 68 6.37 -15.10 6.03
CA GLY A 68 5.50 -13.93 6.17
C GLY A 68 5.68 -12.95 5.01
N ARG A 69 4.59 -12.45 4.43
CA ARG A 69 4.60 -11.49 3.31
C ARG A 69 3.76 -10.26 3.62
N ALA A 70 4.26 -9.09 3.23
CA ALA A 70 3.50 -7.85 3.36
C ALA A 70 3.63 -6.98 2.11
N ILE A 71 2.53 -6.34 1.72
CA ILE A 71 2.49 -5.37 0.63
C ILE A 71 1.97 -4.06 1.17
N LEU A 72 2.73 -2.98 0.98
CA LEU A 72 2.28 -1.61 1.23
C LEU A 72 1.90 -0.97 -0.10
N VAL A 73 0.60 -0.72 -0.29
CA VAL A 73 0.11 -0.16 -1.56
C VAL A 73 0.44 1.33 -1.64
N SER A 74 1.37 1.65 -2.53
CA SER A 74 1.79 3.01 -2.85
C SER A 74 1.07 3.55 -4.09
N SER A 75 1.69 4.43 -4.81
CA SER A 75 1.15 5.08 -6.01
C SER A 75 2.28 5.75 -6.79
N GLY A 76 2.16 5.84 -8.10
CA GLY A 76 3.02 6.69 -8.91
C GLY A 76 2.97 8.20 -8.56
N ALA A 77 2.04 8.61 -7.69
CA ALA A 77 2.03 9.97 -7.17
C ALA A 77 3.14 10.23 -6.14
N SER A 78 3.72 9.19 -5.52
CA SER A 78 4.78 9.31 -4.50
C SER A 78 6.07 9.92 -5.04
N THR A 79 6.39 9.67 -6.30
CA THR A 79 7.62 10.13 -6.97
C THR A 79 7.38 11.20 -8.02
N GLY A 80 6.10 11.39 -8.43
CA GLY A 80 5.72 12.34 -9.46
C GLY A 80 5.37 13.72 -8.88
N SER A 81 5.71 14.78 -9.60
CA SER A 81 5.24 16.14 -9.27
C SER A 81 3.86 16.37 -9.90
N ARG A 82 2.81 15.89 -9.26
CA ARG A 82 1.44 16.13 -9.69
C ARG A 82 0.85 17.33 -8.95
N PRO A 83 0.53 18.44 -9.61
CA PRO A 83 -0.18 19.54 -8.98
C PRO A 83 -1.47 19.06 -8.31
N PHE A 84 -1.80 19.62 -7.16
CA PHE A 84 -3.02 19.37 -6.37
C PHE A 84 -3.07 18.04 -5.61
N TRP A 85 -2.06 17.17 -5.71
CA TRP A 85 -2.01 15.86 -5.05
C TRP A 85 -1.22 15.85 -3.74
N GLY A 86 -0.92 17.04 -3.18
CA GLY A 86 0.03 17.21 -2.07
C GLY A 86 -0.08 16.17 -0.94
N PRO A 87 -1.22 16.06 -0.22
CA PRO A 87 -1.34 15.15 0.93
C PRO A 87 -1.18 13.68 0.53
N TYR A 88 -1.82 13.30 -0.58
CA TYR A 88 -1.76 11.93 -1.07
C TYR A 88 -0.33 11.53 -1.45
N ALA A 89 0.34 12.37 -2.25
CA ALA A 89 1.73 12.14 -2.66
C ALA A 89 2.67 12.07 -1.44
N ALA A 90 2.56 13.02 -0.52
CA ALA A 90 3.37 13.07 0.69
C ALA A 90 3.20 11.81 1.55
N THR A 91 1.95 11.37 1.77
CA THR A 91 1.67 10.19 2.60
C THR A 91 2.14 8.90 1.93
N LYS A 92 2.00 8.77 0.60
CA LYS A 92 2.50 7.60 -0.14
C LYS A 92 4.04 7.55 -0.16
N ALA A 93 4.71 8.68 -0.36
CA ALA A 93 6.17 8.76 -0.27
C ALA A 93 6.69 8.41 1.15
N ALA A 94 6.02 8.91 2.19
CA ALA A 94 6.34 8.58 3.57
C ALA A 94 6.13 7.08 3.87
N LEU A 95 5.04 6.49 3.36
CA LEU A 95 4.76 5.05 3.50
C LEU A 95 5.84 4.20 2.84
N GLU A 96 6.33 4.60 1.65
CA GLU A 96 7.44 3.91 0.98
C GLU A 96 8.74 3.98 1.79
N ALA A 97 9.07 5.16 2.34
CA ALA A 97 10.25 5.32 3.17
C ALA A 97 10.17 4.43 4.43
N ALA A 98 9.00 4.40 5.10
CA ALA A 98 8.75 3.53 6.23
C ALA A 98 8.83 2.04 5.83
N GLY A 99 8.30 1.68 4.66
CA GLY A 99 8.34 0.32 4.14
C GLY A 99 9.75 -0.18 3.86
N ARG A 100 10.62 0.66 3.29
CA ARG A 100 12.05 0.35 3.08
C ARG A 100 12.79 0.18 4.41
N SER A 101 12.55 1.06 5.39
CA SER A 101 13.12 0.92 6.72
C SER A 101 12.70 -0.39 7.38
N TRP A 102 11.41 -0.70 7.33
CA TRP A 102 10.85 -1.94 7.87
C TRP A 102 11.41 -3.18 7.17
N ALA A 103 11.70 -3.13 5.87
CA ALA A 103 12.37 -4.21 5.15
C ALA A 103 13.78 -4.45 5.71
N GLY A 104 14.61 -3.41 5.83
CA GLY A 104 15.95 -3.51 6.38
C GLY A 104 16.01 -4.12 7.79
N GLU A 105 14.96 -3.90 8.60
CA GLU A 105 14.85 -4.50 9.94
C GLU A 105 14.60 -6.02 9.93
N SER A 106 14.39 -6.63 8.78
CA SER A 106 14.01 -8.04 8.63
C SER A 106 14.88 -8.85 7.66
N GLU A 107 16.01 -8.33 7.22
CA GLU A 107 16.94 -9.02 6.31
C GLU A 107 17.35 -10.42 6.81
N GLN A 108 17.47 -10.58 8.12
CA GLN A 108 17.85 -11.82 8.79
C GLN A 108 16.64 -12.72 9.16
N THR A 109 15.45 -12.40 8.65
CA THR A 109 14.21 -13.13 8.98
C THR A 109 13.56 -13.73 7.73
N ASN A 110 12.53 -14.57 7.96
CA ASN A 110 11.68 -15.14 6.91
C ASN A 110 10.58 -14.18 6.42
N ARG A 111 10.44 -13.00 7.03
CA ARG A 111 9.47 -11.98 6.60
C ARG A 111 10.02 -11.18 5.43
N ARG A 112 9.19 -10.98 4.40
CA ARG A 112 9.45 -10.06 3.28
C ARG A 112 8.34 -9.02 3.19
N ASN A 113 8.70 -7.77 2.89
CA ASN A 113 7.72 -6.74 2.55
C ASN A 113 8.18 -5.92 1.36
N ASN A 114 7.22 -5.51 0.55
CA ASN A 114 7.45 -4.69 -0.62
C ASN A 114 6.44 -3.55 -0.69
N MET A 115 6.77 -2.50 -1.41
CA MET A 115 5.85 -1.44 -1.80
C MET A 115 5.35 -1.74 -3.22
N MET A 116 4.07 -1.48 -3.48
CA MET A 116 3.49 -1.72 -4.80
C MET A 116 2.81 -0.46 -5.33
N ASN A 117 3.13 -0.11 -6.57
CA ASN A 117 2.35 0.84 -7.36
C ASN A 117 1.36 0.07 -8.23
N PRO A 118 0.04 0.17 -7.98
CA PRO A 118 -0.97 -0.50 -8.81
C PRO A 118 -1.14 0.13 -10.20
N GLY A 119 -0.63 1.36 -10.39
CA GLY A 119 -0.91 2.16 -11.58
C GLY A 119 -2.33 2.75 -11.59
N GLY A 120 -2.73 3.31 -12.71
CA GLY A 120 -4.12 3.75 -12.91
C GLY A 120 -5.02 2.53 -13.08
N THR A 121 -6.00 2.38 -12.20
CA THR A 121 -6.95 1.26 -12.15
C THR A 121 -8.36 1.81 -12.09
N ALA A 122 -9.34 1.15 -12.72
CA ALA A 122 -10.74 1.57 -12.77
C ALA A 122 -11.39 1.43 -11.38
N THR A 123 -11.28 2.49 -10.58
CA THR A 123 -11.80 2.57 -9.21
C THR A 123 -12.57 3.87 -9.00
N GLU A 124 -13.42 3.94 -7.98
CA GLU A 124 -14.12 5.17 -7.60
C GLU A 124 -13.14 6.31 -7.27
N MET A 125 -12.03 6.02 -6.60
CA MET A 125 -10.98 7.02 -6.34
C MET A 125 -10.40 7.55 -7.64
N ARG A 126 -10.17 6.70 -8.64
CA ARG A 126 -9.67 7.13 -9.96
C ARG A 126 -10.69 7.99 -10.69
N ALA A 127 -11.94 7.58 -10.72
CA ALA A 127 -13.03 8.35 -11.34
C ALA A 127 -13.22 9.72 -10.69
N SER A 128 -13.11 9.80 -9.36
CA SER A 128 -13.16 11.07 -8.63
C SER A 128 -11.97 11.98 -8.98
N ALA A 129 -10.77 11.42 -9.15
CA ALA A 129 -9.57 12.20 -9.48
C ALA A 129 -9.54 12.64 -10.95
N PHE A 130 -10.15 11.89 -11.85
CA PHE A 130 -10.14 12.10 -13.31
C PHE A 130 -11.55 11.90 -13.89
N PRO A 131 -12.50 12.81 -13.63
CA PRO A 131 -13.90 12.62 -14.00
C PRO A 131 -14.15 12.60 -15.52
N GLY A 132 -13.17 13.00 -16.32
CA GLY A 132 -13.26 12.94 -17.80
C GLY A 132 -12.56 11.74 -18.42
N GLU A 133 -11.98 10.84 -17.63
CA GLU A 133 -11.29 9.64 -18.14
C GLU A 133 -12.30 8.51 -18.35
N ASP A 134 -12.22 7.84 -19.51
CA ASP A 134 -13.04 6.66 -19.77
C ASP A 134 -12.53 5.46 -18.94
N PRO A 135 -13.30 4.95 -17.98
CA PRO A 135 -12.90 3.81 -17.16
C PRO A 135 -12.56 2.54 -17.97
N ALA A 136 -13.16 2.39 -19.17
CA ALA A 136 -12.91 1.24 -20.04
C ALA A 136 -11.47 1.22 -20.61
N THR A 137 -10.75 2.33 -20.53
CA THR A 137 -9.32 2.41 -20.93
C THR A 137 -8.36 1.98 -19.84
N LEU A 138 -8.85 1.70 -18.63
CA LEU A 138 -8.07 1.32 -17.48
C LEU A 138 -8.22 -0.17 -17.17
N PRO A 139 -7.20 -0.83 -16.63
CA PRO A 139 -7.36 -2.16 -16.04
C PRO A 139 -8.42 -2.15 -14.93
N ALA A 140 -9.22 -3.20 -14.87
CA ALA A 140 -10.08 -3.45 -13.73
C ALA A 140 -9.24 -3.82 -12.48
N PRO A 141 -9.76 -3.67 -11.24
CA PRO A 141 -9.05 -4.11 -10.04
C PRO A 141 -8.60 -5.57 -10.10
N GLU A 142 -9.40 -6.44 -10.70
CA GLU A 142 -9.13 -7.86 -10.87
C GLU A 142 -7.90 -8.14 -11.73
N ASP A 143 -7.62 -7.28 -12.72
CA ASP A 143 -6.50 -7.44 -13.65
C ASP A 143 -5.14 -7.27 -12.96
N ILE A 144 -5.08 -6.56 -11.84
CA ILE A 144 -3.84 -6.36 -11.07
C ILE A 144 -3.68 -7.36 -9.91
N VAL A 145 -4.70 -8.16 -9.60
CA VAL A 145 -4.64 -9.18 -8.53
C VAL A 145 -3.47 -10.16 -8.71
N PRO A 146 -3.11 -10.64 -9.92
CA PRO A 146 -1.96 -11.53 -10.10
C PRO A 146 -0.66 -10.98 -9.51
N ALA A 147 -0.41 -9.66 -9.60
CA ALA A 147 0.77 -9.04 -9.01
C ALA A 147 0.77 -9.11 -7.46
N PHE A 148 -0.41 -8.98 -6.85
CA PHE A 148 -0.52 -9.17 -5.38
C PHE A 148 -0.23 -10.62 -5.00
N LEU A 149 -0.76 -11.59 -5.75
CA LEU A 149 -0.53 -13.01 -5.47
C LEU A 149 0.95 -13.38 -5.63
N GLU A 150 1.62 -12.84 -6.64
CA GLU A 150 3.06 -13.05 -6.82
C GLU A 150 3.87 -12.51 -5.64
N LEU A 151 3.60 -11.27 -5.20
CA LEU A 151 4.31 -10.67 -4.05
C LEU A 151 3.97 -11.33 -2.70
N LEU A 152 2.84 -12.01 -2.58
CA LEU A 152 2.44 -12.77 -1.39
C LEU A 152 2.89 -14.24 -1.44
N SER A 153 3.39 -14.71 -2.56
CA SER A 153 3.87 -16.08 -2.73
C SER A 153 5.13 -16.36 -1.89
N GLU A 154 5.31 -17.60 -1.50
CA GLU A 154 6.52 -18.05 -0.79
C GLU A 154 7.77 -17.96 -1.67
N GLU A 155 7.60 -18.12 -2.98
CA GLU A 155 8.68 -18.06 -3.99
C GLU A 155 9.11 -16.63 -4.30
N CYS A 156 8.35 -15.62 -3.86
CA CYS A 156 8.68 -14.22 -4.10
C CYS A 156 10.03 -13.84 -3.47
N SER A 157 10.98 -13.45 -4.32
CA SER A 157 12.33 -13.02 -3.92
C SER A 157 12.45 -11.54 -3.61
N TYR A 158 11.47 -10.72 -4.01
CA TYR A 158 11.49 -9.27 -3.76
C TYR A 158 11.45 -8.96 -2.27
N HIS A 159 12.26 -7.97 -1.86
CA HIS A 159 12.30 -7.50 -0.48
C HIS A 159 12.75 -6.05 -0.39
N GLY A 160 11.89 -5.19 0.19
CA GLY A 160 12.16 -3.76 0.31
C GLY A 160 12.05 -2.97 -1.00
N GLU A 161 11.53 -3.60 -2.04
CA GLU A 161 11.45 -3.02 -3.37
C GLU A 161 10.14 -2.29 -3.64
N MET A 162 10.22 -1.32 -4.54
CA MET A 162 9.05 -0.70 -5.17
C MET A 162 8.73 -1.46 -6.45
N VAL A 163 7.59 -2.12 -6.49
CA VAL A 163 7.17 -2.95 -7.61
C VAL A 163 5.98 -2.30 -8.33
N ASP A 164 6.04 -2.26 -9.65
CA ASP A 164 4.90 -1.84 -10.47
C ASP A 164 4.03 -3.05 -10.80
N ALA A 165 2.76 -3.03 -10.36
CA ALA A 165 1.84 -4.13 -10.56
C ALA A 165 1.60 -4.47 -12.04
N ARG A 166 1.63 -3.47 -12.91
CA ARG A 166 1.43 -3.68 -14.36
C ARG A 166 2.58 -4.47 -14.98
N SER A 167 3.81 -4.28 -14.47
CA SER A 167 4.97 -5.05 -14.94
C SER A 167 4.82 -6.53 -14.63
N LEU A 168 4.36 -6.87 -13.42
CA LEU A 168 4.14 -8.27 -13.01
C LEU A 168 2.89 -8.88 -13.66
N SER A 169 1.82 -8.10 -13.84
CA SER A 169 0.57 -8.59 -14.45
C SER A 169 0.63 -8.70 -15.98
N GLY A 170 1.74 -8.33 -16.62
CA GLY A 170 1.87 -8.33 -18.08
C GLY A 170 1.00 -7.28 -18.80
N LEU A 171 0.52 -6.28 -18.08
CA LEU A 171 -0.36 -5.20 -18.58
C LEU A 171 0.40 -4.03 -19.22
N ASN A 172 1.71 -4.13 -19.37
CA ASN A 172 2.55 -3.15 -20.08
C ASN A 172 2.42 -3.36 -21.61
N ARG A 173 1.25 -3.09 -22.16
CA ARG A 173 1.03 -3.03 -23.61
C ARG A 173 0.45 -1.68 -24.01
#